data_de703f35b93511589131eb84470945d3
#
_entry.id   de703f35b93511589131eb84470945d3
#
_cell.length_a   1.000
_cell.length_b   1.000
_cell.length_c   1.000
_cell.angle_alpha   90.00
_cell.angle_beta   90.00
_cell.angle_gamma   90.00
#
_symmetry.space_group_name_H-M   'P 1'
#
loop_
_entity.id
_entity.type
_entity.pdbx_description
1 polymer ?
#
loop_
_entity_poly.entity_id
_entity_poly.type
_entity_poly.pdbx_seq_one_letter_code
_entity_poly.pdbx_strand_id
1 'polypeptide(L)'
;MKLKLVLPVLALAAAGAAFWPAAGGAATFKGIVVAKQHGTLLVTSPSGVVRAMSGRAAVGSRVAVSGRTVNVIGHAHTALVRGIVVRRVGTTMFLSSNRHLLAIHNARRLAGTATSTTAPQPGAVVETQVSVDNGDLEEQDEQEVGQANSSSIQVQATVSAVGVGTVTLNVQGQTLTVNLPGGLTLPASLVGQTVTISLSLDDNQGDDQNGDSSDESGGGGDD
;
A
#
# COMPACT_ATOMS: atom_id res chain seq x y z
N MET A 1 14.87 4.37 -6.81
CA MET A 1 14.32 4.25 -5.44
C MET A 1 15.40 3.68 -4.53
N LYS A 2 15.98 4.49 -3.64
CA LYS A 2 17.03 4.04 -2.70
C LYS A 2 16.36 3.66 -1.39
N LEU A 3 16.34 2.36 -1.07
CA LEU A 3 15.82 1.83 0.19
C LEU A 3 16.87 2.02 1.28
N LYS A 4 16.54 2.75 2.33
CA LYS A 4 17.32 2.71 3.58
C LYS A 4 16.73 1.59 4.43
N LEU A 5 17.36 0.40 4.39
CA LEU A 5 16.99 -0.71 5.26
C LEU A 5 17.55 -0.42 6.65
N VAL A 6 16.69 -0.01 7.57
CA VAL A 6 17.00 -0.05 8.99
C VAL A 6 16.55 -1.43 9.49
N LEU A 7 17.50 -2.35 9.66
CA LEU A 7 17.24 -3.61 10.35
C LEU A 7 17.03 -3.28 11.85
N PRO A 8 15.87 -3.47 12.43
CA PRO A 8 15.76 -3.51 13.86
C PRO A 8 16.41 -4.80 14.34
N VAL A 9 17.48 -4.66 15.10
CA VAL A 9 18.02 -5.74 15.95
C VAL A 9 16.86 -6.24 16.80
N LEU A 10 16.55 -7.52 16.67
CA LEU A 10 15.52 -8.20 17.44
C LEU A 10 16.02 -8.28 18.89
N ALA A 11 15.76 -7.24 19.69
CA ALA A 11 15.90 -7.29 21.13
C ALA A 11 14.64 -7.94 21.69
N LEU A 12 14.75 -9.20 22.05
CA LEU A 12 13.74 -9.94 22.81
C LEU A 12 13.74 -9.39 24.24
N ALA A 13 13.02 -8.30 24.47
CA ALA A 13 12.75 -7.80 25.80
C ALA A 13 11.43 -8.42 26.29
N ALA A 14 11.54 -9.44 27.15
CA ALA A 14 10.44 -9.89 27.97
C ALA A 14 10.12 -8.80 29.00
N ALA A 15 9.22 -7.90 28.67
CA ALA A 15 8.67 -6.93 29.60
C ALA A 15 7.40 -7.50 30.21
N GLY A 16 7.46 -7.82 31.50
CA GLY A 16 6.31 -8.18 32.33
C GLY A 16 5.28 -7.06 32.32
N ALA A 17 4.13 -7.30 31.68
CA ALA A 17 3.01 -6.37 31.70
C ALA A 17 2.29 -6.45 33.03
N ALA A 18 2.44 -5.41 33.83
CA ALA A 18 1.53 -5.17 34.97
C ALA A 18 0.13 -4.87 34.41
N PHE A 19 -0.79 -5.80 34.61
CA PHE A 19 -2.21 -5.63 34.28
C PHE A 19 -2.84 -4.60 35.22
N TRP A 20 -3.11 -3.42 34.69
CA TRP A 20 -4.08 -2.52 35.29
C TRP A 20 -5.42 -2.75 34.57
N PRO A 21 -6.46 -3.17 35.30
CA PRO A 21 -7.79 -3.22 34.71
C PRO A 21 -8.33 -1.79 34.60
N ALA A 22 -8.07 -1.15 33.46
CA ALA A 22 -8.85 0.02 33.10
C ALA A 22 -10.26 -0.48 32.72
N ALA A 23 -11.22 -0.23 33.59
CA ALA A 23 -12.65 -0.31 33.26
C ALA A 23 -13.01 0.83 32.32
N GLY A 24 -12.42 0.83 31.13
CA GLY A 24 -12.80 1.67 30.02
C GLY A 24 -13.74 0.87 29.14
N GLY A 25 -14.97 1.33 28.99
CA GLY A 25 -15.92 0.73 28.03
C GLY A 25 -15.20 0.53 26.70
N ALA A 26 -15.19 -0.72 26.21
CA ALA A 26 -14.49 -1.07 24.97
C ALA A 26 -14.99 -0.17 23.85
N ALA A 27 -14.14 0.76 23.38
CA ALA A 27 -14.50 1.68 22.32
C ALA A 27 -14.94 0.85 21.09
N THR A 28 -16.20 0.99 20.71
CA THR A 28 -16.76 0.28 19.57
C THR A 28 -16.25 0.97 18.31
N PHE A 29 -15.47 0.27 17.51
CA PHE A 29 -15.05 0.73 16.20
C PHE A 29 -16.00 0.16 15.14
N LYS A 30 -16.50 1.01 14.23
CA LYS A 30 -17.29 0.58 13.09
C LYS A 30 -16.50 0.87 11.82
N GLY A 31 -16.58 -0.04 10.84
CA GLY A 31 -15.88 0.13 9.56
C GLY A 31 -16.32 -0.87 8.51
N ILE A 32 -15.62 -0.84 7.38
CA ILE A 32 -15.84 -1.71 6.23
C ILE A 32 -14.56 -2.51 5.99
N VAL A 33 -14.70 -3.82 5.80
CA VAL A 33 -13.56 -4.67 5.44
C VAL A 33 -13.18 -4.38 3.98
N VAL A 34 -11.97 -3.86 3.79
CA VAL A 34 -11.44 -3.52 2.45
C VAL A 34 -10.45 -4.56 1.93
N ALA A 35 -9.82 -5.32 2.82
CA ALA A 35 -8.92 -6.38 2.39
C ALA A 35 -8.79 -7.48 3.45
N LYS A 36 -8.25 -8.62 3.03
CA LYS A 36 -7.95 -9.75 3.90
C LYS A 36 -6.57 -10.27 3.57
N GLN A 37 -5.68 -10.27 4.56
CA GLN A 37 -4.30 -10.73 4.41
C GLN A 37 -3.95 -11.70 5.55
N HIS A 38 -3.63 -12.97 5.23
CA HIS A 38 -3.17 -13.98 6.20
C HIS A 38 -4.01 -14.06 7.50
N GLY A 39 -5.35 -14.04 7.37
CA GLY A 39 -6.25 -14.10 8.55
C GLY A 39 -6.45 -12.77 9.27
N THR A 40 -5.79 -11.71 8.82
CA THR A 40 -5.99 -10.33 9.29
C THR A 40 -6.95 -9.61 8.35
N LEU A 41 -7.94 -8.95 8.90
CA LEU A 41 -8.85 -8.07 8.19
C LEU A 41 -8.28 -6.65 8.19
N LEU A 42 -8.25 -6.01 7.04
CA LEU A 42 -8.01 -4.57 6.92
C LEU A 42 -9.38 -3.89 6.86
N VAL A 43 -9.66 -3.09 7.88
CA VAL A 43 -10.97 -2.44 8.08
C VAL A 43 -10.78 -0.94 8.02
N THR A 44 -11.46 -0.28 7.10
CA THR A 44 -11.46 1.18 7.01
C THR A 44 -12.56 1.78 7.89
N SER A 45 -12.24 2.88 8.56
CA SER A 45 -13.20 3.71 9.29
C SER A 45 -14.00 4.61 8.33
N PRO A 46 -15.07 5.28 8.80
CA PRO A 46 -15.76 6.30 8.02
C PRO A 46 -14.86 7.48 7.58
N SER A 47 -13.74 7.70 8.29
CA SER A 47 -12.73 8.72 7.94
C SER A 47 -11.62 8.18 7.02
N GLY A 48 -11.76 6.99 6.45
CA GLY A 48 -10.79 6.39 5.54
C GLY A 48 -9.56 5.75 6.18
N VAL A 49 -9.40 5.82 7.51
CA VAL A 49 -8.23 5.25 8.18
C VAL A 49 -8.36 3.73 8.30
N VAL A 50 -7.38 3.01 7.76
CA VAL A 50 -7.34 1.55 7.80
C VAL A 50 -6.72 1.04 9.09
N ARG A 51 -7.29 -0.03 9.64
CA ARG A 51 -6.80 -0.75 10.81
C ARG A 51 -6.78 -2.25 10.54
N ALA A 52 -5.75 -2.91 11.04
CA ALA A 52 -5.65 -4.36 10.99
C ALA A 52 -6.33 -4.99 12.20
N MET A 53 -7.12 -6.03 11.97
CA MET A 53 -7.87 -6.72 13.00
C MET A 53 -7.88 -8.22 12.73
N SER A 54 -7.77 -9.03 13.77
CA SER A 54 -7.99 -10.46 13.65
C SER A 54 -9.49 -10.73 13.61
N GLY A 55 -9.95 -11.56 12.67
CA GLY A 55 -11.36 -11.90 12.57
C GLY A 55 -11.72 -12.66 11.30
N ARG A 56 -13.01 -12.95 11.15
CA ARG A 56 -13.57 -13.61 9.98
C ARG A 56 -14.71 -12.76 9.44
N ALA A 57 -14.46 -12.06 8.35
CA ALA A 57 -15.48 -11.35 7.59
C ALA A 57 -15.05 -11.33 6.13
N ALA A 58 -16.01 -11.19 5.22
CA ALA A 58 -15.71 -11.00 3.79
C ALA A 58 -15.35 -9.54 3.51
N VAL A 59 -14.62 -9.27 2.42
CA VAL A 59 -14.45 -7.91 1.89
C VAL A 59 -15.83 -7.34 1.56
N GLY A 60 -16.04 -6.04 1.79
CA GLY A 60 -17.35 -5.38 1.70
C GLY A 60 -18.23 -5.53 2.95
N SER A 61 -17.87 -6.39 3.92
CA SER A 61 -18.65 -6.46 5.16
C SER A 61 -18.51 -5.20 5.99
N ARG A 62 -19.65 -4.65 6.44
CA ARG A 62 -19.69 -3.67 7.52
C ARG A 62 -19.52 -4.40 8.84
N VAL A 63 -18.60 -3.94 9.65
CA VAL A 63 -18.28 -4.59 10.93
C VAL A 63 -18.34 -3.61 12.09
N ALA A 64 -18.78 -4.13 13.24
CA ALA A 64 -18.62 -3.48 14.53
C ALA A 64 -17.60 -4.28 15.33
N VAL A 65 -16.59 -3.61 15.87
CA VAL A 65 -15.51 -4.22 16.63
C VAL A 65 -15.62 -3.75 18.07
N SER A 66 -15.68 -4.70 19.00
CA SER A 66 -15.66 -4.44 20.43
C SER A 66 -14.57 -5.29 21.05
N GLY A 67 -13.54 -4.65 21.54
CA GLY A 67 -12.33 -5.34 22.01
C GLY A 67 -11.68 -6.16 20.87
N ARG A 68 -11.72 -7.49 20.98
CA ARG A 68 -11.19 -8.44 19.99
C ARG A 68 -12.27 -9.09 19.12
N THR A 69 -13.53 -8.79 19.35
CA THR A 69 -14.65 -9.40 18.64
C THR A 69 -15.06 -8.55 17.45
N VAL A 70 -15.09 -9.17 16.28
CA VAL A 70 -15.55 -8.58 15.03
C VAL A 70 -16.92 -9.15 14.70
N ASN A 71 -17.95 -8.30 14.70
CA ASN A 71 -19.32 -8.65 14.37
C ASN A 71 -19.69 -8.04 13.02
N VAL A 72 -20.18 -8.87 12.09
CA VAL A 72 -20.72 -8.38 10.82
C VAL A 72 -22.10 -7.78 11.10
N ILE A 73 -22.29 -6.52 10.69
CA ILE A 73 -23.54 -5.77 10.88
C ILE A 73 -24.23 -5.38 9.56
N GLY A 74 -23.68 -5.81 8.44
CA GLY A 74 -24.24 -5.55 7.10
C GLY A 74 -23.18 -5.62 6.00
N HIS A 75 -23.56 -5.13 4.82
CA HIS A 75 -22.69 -5.01 3.65
C HIS A 75 -22.58 -3.57 3.16
N ALA A 76 -21.51 -3.27 2.46
CA ALA A 76 -21.26 -2.02 1.76
C ALA A 76 -20.68 -2.33 0.38
N HIS A 77 -21.07 -1.56 -0.63
CA HIS A 77 -20.52 -1.65 -1.99
C HIS A 77 -19.33 -0.72 -2.19
N THR A 78 -19.26 0.32 -1.37
CA THR A 78 -18.16 1.31 -1.43
C THR A 78 -17.58 1.56 -0.06
N ALA A 79 -16.31 1.93 -0.03
CA ALA A 79 -15.57 2.30 1.17
C ALA A 79 -14.70 3.52 0.89
N LEU A 80 -14.47 4.35 1.89
CA LEU A 80 -13.50 5.42 1.84
C LEU A 80 -12.15 4.88 2.35
N VAL A 81 -11.07 5.16 1.62
CA VAL A 81 -9.70 4.84 2.03
C VAL A 81 -8.86 6.09 1.96
N ARG A 82 -8.15 6.40 3.03
CA ARG A 82 -7.19 7.50 3.10
C ARG A 82 -5.79 6.95 3.34
N GLY A 83 -4.82 7.45 2.59
CA GLY A 83 -3.43 7.01 2.75
C GLY A 83 -2.45 7.81 1.92
N ILE A 84 -1.20 7.38 1.94
CA ILE A 84 -0.10 7.98 1.21
C ILE A 84 0.14 7.13 -0.03
N VAL A 85 0.19 7.75 -1.21
CA VAL A 85 0.56 7.08 -2.45
C VAL A 85 2.01 6.65 -2.35
N VAL A 86 2.24 5.35 -2.46
CA VAL A 86 3.58 4.75 -2.44
C VAL A 86 4.14 4.70 -3.85
N ARG A 87 3.34 4.16 -4.77
CA ARG A 87 3.71 3.99 -6.17
C ARG A 87 2.48 3.70 -7.02
N ARG A 88 2.57 4.05 -8.31
CA ARG A 88 1.63 3.55 -9.33
C ARG A 88 2.39 2.63 -10.28
N VAL A 89 1.75 1.51 -10.64
CA VAL A 89 2.26 0.55 -11.62
C VAL A 89 1.12 0.23 -12.58
N GLY A 90 1.19 0.75 -13.78
CA GLY A 90 0.08 0.64 -14.74
C GLY A 90 -1.21 1.26 -14.20
N THR A 91 -2.25 0.44 -14.09
CA THR A 91 -3.57 0.83 -13.56
C THR A 91 -3.71 0.61 -12.06
N THR A 92 -2.67 0.14 -11.37
CA THR A 92 -2.72 -0.13 -9.93
C THR A 92 -1.99 0.96 -9.16
N MET A 93 -2.69 1.54 -8.19
CA MET A 93 -2.12 2.44 -7.19
C MET A 93 -1.86 1.67 -5.91
N PHE A 94 -0.63 1.73 -5.40
CA PHE A 94 -0.27 1.21 -4.08
C PHE A 94 -0.36 2.34 -3.06
N LEU A 95 -1.24 2.16 -2.09
CA LEU A 95 -1.55 3.12 -1.04
C LEU A 95 -1.13 2.59 0.32
N SER A 96 -0.40 3.39 1.08
CA SER A 96 -0.09 3.08 2.47
C SER A 96 -1.08 3.78 3.41
N SER A 97 -1.87 3.01 4.15
CA SER A 97 -2.75 3.51 5.18
C SER A 97 -2.40 2.84 6.51
N ASN A 98 -1.96 3.62 7.48
CA ASN A 98 -1.55 3.14 8.80
C ASN A 98 -0.58 1.94 8.74
N ARG A 99 0.47 2.04 7.91
CA ARG A 99 1.50 1.00 7.63
C ARG A 99 1.02 -0.20 6.82
N HIS A 100 -0.25 -0.31 6.46
CA HIS A 100 -0.76 -1.37 5.62
C HIS A 100 -0.80 -0.93 4.17
N LEU A 101 -0.25 -1.76 3.29
CA LEU A 101 -0.34 -1.53 1.85
C LEU A 101 -1.68 -2.04 1.32
N LEU A 102 -2.29 -1.23 0.47
CA LEU A 102 -3.47 -1.56 -0.30
C LEU A 102 -3.14 -1.41 -1.79
N ALA A 103 -3.65 -2.31 -2.60
CA ALA A 103 -3.61 -2.20 -4.05
C ALA A 103 -5.00 -1.78 -4.55
N ILE A 104 -5.07 -0.63 -5.20
CA ILE A 104 -6.32 -0.05 -5.70
C ILE A 104 -6.22 0.02 -7.23
N HIS A 105 -7.17 -0.59 -7.92
CA HIS A 105 -7.25 -0.60 -9.38
C HIS A 105 -8.00 0.60 -9.90
N ASN A 106 -7.45 1.28 -10.89
CA ASN A 106 -8.13 2.35 -11.60
C ASN A 106 -8.70 1.81 -12.92
N ALA A 107 -9.94 1.34 -12.87
CA ALA A 107 -10.64 0.82 -14.04
C ALA A 107 -10.96 1.91 -15.09
N ARG A 108 -11.11 3.17 -14.67
CA ARG A 108 -11.50 4.30 -15.57
C ARG A 108 -10.40 4.68 -16.56
N ARG A 109 -9.11 4.48 -16.24
CA ARG A 109 -8.02 4.76 -17.18
C ARG A 109 -8.01 3.86 -18.40
N LEU A 110 -8.59 2.66 -18.31
CA LEU A 110 -8.75 1.75 -19.46
C LEU A 110 -9.85 2.21 -20.42
N ALA A 111 -10.81 3.01 -19.97
CA ALA A 111 -11.97 3.45 -20.76
C ALA A 111 -11.77 4.76 -21.53
N GLY A 112 -10.60 5.36 -21.51
CA GLY A 112 -10.25 6.56 -22.31
C GLY A 112 -10.99 7.85 -21.91
N THR A 113 -11.74 7.88 -20.81
CA THR A 113 -12.46 9.06 -20.32
C THR A 113 -11.70 9.77 -19.19
N ALA A 114 -10.38 9.93 -19.36
CA ALA A 114 -9.57 10.69 -18.43
C ALA A 114 -9.93 12.19 -18.55
N THR A 115 -10.75 12.70 -17.66
CA THR A 115 -10.63 14.10 -17.25
C THR A 115 -9.21 14.24 -16.68
N SER A 116 -8.41 15.12 -17.26
CA SER A 116 -6.97 15.29 -16.99
C SER A 116 -6.70 15.88 -15.61
N THR A 117 -7.02 15.14 -14.58
CA THR A 117 -6.45 15.39 -13.26
C THR A 117 -5.10 14.69 -13.24
N THR A 118 -4.02 15.45 -13.01
CA THR A 118 -2.67 14.89 -12.87
C THR A 118 -2.73 13.80 -11.81
N ALA A 119 -2.29 12.58 -12.16
CA ALA A 119 -2.33 11.46 -11.23
C ALA A 119 -1.50 11.80 -9.98
N PRO A 120 -2.00 11.54 -8.76
CA PRO A 120 -1.25 11.79 -7.53
C PRO A 120 0.10 11.10 -7.57
N GLN A 121 1.12 11.85 -7.19
CA GLN A 121 2.50 11.41 -7.17
C GLN A 121 2.80 10.62 -5.88
N PRO A 122 3.83 9.78 -5.83
CA PRO A 122 4.32 9.23 -4.58
C PRO A 122 4.57 10.30 -3.54
N GLY A 123 4.11 10.04 -2.31
CA GLY A 123 4.10 11.02 -1.24
C GLY A 123 2.81 11.82 -1.12
N ALA A 124 1.97 11.88 -2.14
CA ALA A 124 0.66 12.51 -2.02
C ALA A 124 -0.23 11.77 -1.01
N VAL A 125 -0.92 12.51 -0.17
CA VAL A 125 -1.98 11.99 0.70
C VAL A 125 -3.29 12.08 -0.06
N VAL A 126 -3.93 10.94 -0.29
CA VAL A 126 -5.17 10.87 -1.03
C VAL A 126 -6.31 10.30 -0.16
N GLU A 127 -7.50 10.77 -0.45
CA GLU A 127 -8.76 10.12 -0.07
C GLU A 127 -9.37 9.53 -1.34
N THR A 128 -9.61 8.24 -1.34
CA THR A 128 -10.21 7.56 -2.49
C THR A 128 -11.42 6.76 -2.06
N GLN A 129 -12.51 6.91 -2.82
CA GLN A 129 -13.68 6.06 -2.72
C GLN A 129 -13.45 4.84 -3.59
N VAL A 130 -13.54 3.66 -3.00
CA VAL A 130 -13.33 2.38 -3.68
C VAL A 130 -14.58 1.52 -3.67
N SER A 131 -14.82 0.80 -4.76
CA SER A 131 -15.75 -0.33 -4.78
C SER A 131 -15.10 -1.53 -4.11
N VAL A 132 -15.90 -2.31 -3.36
CA VAL A 132 -15.45 -3.48 -2.58
C VAL A 132 -16.25 -4.75 -2.91
N ASP A 133 -16.94 -4.78 -4.05
CA ASP A 133 -17.92 -5.83 -4.35
C ASP A 133 -17.30 -7.19 -4.67
N ASN A 134 -16.15 -7.22 -5.34
CA ASN A 134 -15.56 -8.45 -5.88
C ASN A 134 -14.29 -8.90 -5.14
N GLY A 135 -13.98 -8.31 -3.98
CA GLY A 135 -12.76 -8.62 -3.23
C GLY A 135 -11.55 -7.81 -3.66
N ASP A 136 -11.59 -7.17 -4.83
CA ASP A 136 -10.64 -6.20 -5.32
C ASP A 136 -11.10 -4.78 -4.99
N LEU A 137 -10.15 -3.86 -4.85
CA LEU A 137 -10.45 -2.46 -4.63
C LEU A 137 -10.39 -1.73 -5.97
N GLU A 138 -11.55 -1.26 -6.44
CA GLU A 138 -11.64 -0.46 -7.66
C GLU A 138 -11.89 1.01 -7.31
N GLU A 139 -11.05 1.89 -7.82
CA GLU A 139 -11.17 3.34 -7.63
C GLU A 139 -12.44 3.86 -8.31
N GLN A 140 -13.27 4.56 -7.53
CA GLN A 140 -14.48 5.24 -8.01
C GLN A 140 -14.23 6.75 -8.11
N ASP A 141 -13.58 7.31 -7.11
CA ASP A 141 -13.26 8.73 -7.01
C ASP A 141 -11.98 8.90 -6.19
N GLU A 142 -11.15 9.87 -6.54
CA GLU A 142 -9.88 10.14 -5.89
C GLU A 142 -9.68 11.65 -5.73
N GLN A 143 -9.32 12.05 -4.52
CA GLN A 143 -8.98 13.43 -4.19
C GLN A 143 -7.64 13.48 -3.46
N GLU A 144 -6.71 14.27 -3.96
CA GLU A 144 -5.50 14.62 -3.21
C GLU A 144 -5.87 15.62 -2.11
N VAL A 145 -5.53 15.27 -0.87
CA VAL A 145 -5.86 16.06 0.33
C VAL A 145 -4.62 16.61 1.03
N GLY A 146 -3.44 16.37 0.50
CA GLY A 146 -2.18 16.89 1.01
C GLY A 146 -0.96 16.10 0.58
N GLN A 147 0.15 16.36 1.24
CA GLN A 147 1.42 15.69 1.04
C GLN A 147 1.89 15.04 2.35
N ALA A 148 2.64 13.94 2.26
CA ALA A 148 3.25 13.32 3.41
C ALA A 148 4.31 14.25 4.02
N ASN A 149 4.30 14.38 5.34
CA ASN A 149 5.30 15.21 6.06
C ASN A 149 6.67 14.50 6.19
N SER A 150 6.83 13.32 5.64
CA SER A 150 8.04 12.50 5.75
C SER A 150 8.47 12.04 4.37
N SER A 151 9.78 12.08 4.11
CA SER A 151 10.39 11.52 2.90
C SER A 151 10.44 9.98 2.89
N SER A 152 10.05 9.34 3.98
CA SER A 152 9.97 7.88 4.06
C SER A 152 8.75 7.41 4.85
N ILE A 153 8.23 6.26 4.46
CA ILE A 153 7.12 5.60 5.14
C ILE A 153 7.48 4.17 5.48
N GLN A 154 6.95 3.68 6.59
CA GLN A 154 7.04 2.27 6.93
C GLN A 154 5.78 1.54 6.47
N VAL A 155 5.96 0.42 5.80
CA VAL A 155 4.87 -0.43 5.32
C VAL A 155 5.10 -1.88 5.72
N GLN A 156 4.01 -2.59 5.95
CA GLN A 156 4.00 -4.04 6.16
C GLN A 156 3.49 -4.73 4.91
N ALA A 157 4.24 -5.70 4.40
CA ALA A 157 3.84 -6.49 3.25
C ALA A 157 4.46 -7.89 3.31
N THR A 158 3.87 -8.83 2.56
CA THR A 158 4.41 -10.19 2.43
C THR A 158 5.41 -10.23 1.28
N VAL A 159 6.57 -10.80 1.52
CA VAL A 159 7.58 -11.03 0.47
C VAL A 159 7.11 -12.17 -0.43
N SER A 160 6.98 -11.93 -1.72
CA SER A 160 6.67 -12.96 -2.72
C SER A 160 7.89 -13.49 -3.44
N ALA A 161 8.92 -12.65 -3.63
CA ALA A 161 10.19 -13.06 -4.23
C ALA A 161 11.34 -12.19 -3.74
N VAL A 162 12.54 -12.73 -3.80
CA VAL A 162 13.80 -12.04 -3.52
C VAL A 162 14.71 -12.20 -4.73
N GLY A 163 15.25 -11.09 -5.24
CA GLY A 163 16.21 -11.06 -6.32
C GLY A 163 17.50 -10.34 -5.91
N VAL A 164 18.48 -10.30 -6.82
CA VAL A 164 19.68 -9.49 -6.64
C VAL A 164 19.31 -8.02 -6.70
N GLY A 165 19.53 -7.30 -5.61
CA GLY A 165 19.17 -5.88 -5.52
C GLY A 165 17.67 -5.57 -5.55
N THR A 166 16.80 -6.57 -5.44
CA THR A 166 15.34 -6.38 -5.49
C THR A 166 14.58 -7.25 -4.49
N VAL A 167 13.44 -6.77 -4.05
CA VAL A 167 12.44 -7.55 -3.31
C VAL A 167 11.06 -7.31 -3.94
N THR A 168 10.31 -8.37 -4.14
CA THR A 168 8.94 -8.30 -4.63
C THR A 168 7.98 -8.56 -3.48
N LEU A 169 7.05 -7.65 -3.31
CA LEU A 169 6.03 -7.69 -2.27
C LEU A 169 4.70 -8.11 -2.89
N ASN A 170 3.96 -8.96 -2.20
CA ASN A 170 2.58 -9.25 -2.56
C ASN A 170 1.64 -8.34 -1.74
N VAL A 171 0.75 -7.66 -2.45
CA VAL A 171 -0.28 -6.78 -1.89
C VAL A 171 -1.61 -7.14 -2.54
N GLN A 172 -2.44 -7.93 -1.88
CA GLN A 172 -3.76 -8.35 -2.40
C GLN A 172 -3.69 -9.00 -3.79
N GLY A 173 -2.72 -9.88 -4.02
CA GLY A 173 -2.52 -10.53 -5.31
C GLY A 173 -1.74 -9.70 -6.34
N GLN A 174 -1.56 -8.42 -6.10
CA GLN A 174 -0.72 -7.54 -6.91
C GLN A 174 0.73 -7.55 -6.43
N THR A 175 1.66 -7.33 -7.33
CA THR A 175 3.10 -7.32 -7.02
C THR A 175 3.67 -5.91 -7.05
N LEU A 176 4.43 -5.57 -6.02
CA LEU A 176 5.21 -4.34 -5.95
C LEU A 176 6.68 -4.69 -5.83
N THR A 177 7.47 -4.42 -6.87
CA THR A 177 8.91 -4.61 -6.83
C THR A 177 9.60 -3.36 -6.29
N VAL A 178 10.47 -3.56 -5.31
CA VAL A 178 11.25 -2.52 -4.65
C VAL A 178 12.74 -2.81 -4.85
N ASN A 179 13.49 -1.82 -5.32
CA ASN A 179 14.93 -1.92 -5.46
C ASN A 179 15.61 -1.78 -4.08
N LEU A 180 16.59 -2.61 -3.82
CA LEU A 180 17.39 -2.58 -2.60
C LEU A 180 18.65 -1.73 -2.82
N PRO A 181 19.09 -0.94 -1.84
CA PRO A 181 20.27 -0.11 -1.98
C PRO A 181 21.54 -0.98 -2.11
N GLY A 182 22.48 -0.50 -2.93
CA GLY A 182 23.82 -1.11 -3.02
C GLY A 182 23.85 -2.55 -3.53
N GLY A 183 22.80 -3.02 -4.23
CA GLY A 183 22.74 -4.41 -4.71
C GLY A 183 22.60 -5.45 -3.58
N LEU A 184 22.11 -5.03 -2.42
CA LEU A 184 21.86 -5.91 -1.28
C LEU A 184 20.97 -7.09 -1.71
N THR A 185 21.38 -8.30 -1.33
CA THR A 185 20.57 -9.50 -1.54
C THR A 185 19.98 -9.95 -0.21
N LEU A 186 18.67 -10.09 -0.15
CA LEU A 186 17.98 -10.62 1.01
C LEU A 186 17.99 -12.15 1.00
N PRO A 187 17.97 -12.81 2.16
CA PRO A 187 17.88 -14.26 2.22
C PRO A 187 16.53 -14.77 1.68
N ALA A 188 16.58 -15.86 0.91
CA ALA A 188 15.38 -16.48 0.33
C ALA A 188 14.35 -16.96 1.38
N SER A 189 14.78 -17.17 2.63
CA SER A 189 13.91 -17.54 3.75
C SER A 189 12.87 -16.48 4.11
N LEU A 190 13.00 -15.25 3.58
CA LEU A 190 12.00 -14.19 3.76
C LEU A 190 10.77 -14.37 2.86
N VAL A 191 10.85 -15.20 1.82
CA VAL A 191 9.69 -15.47 0.95
C VAL A 191 8.55 -16.10 1.77
N GLY A 192 7.36 -15.56 1.63
CA GLY A 192 6.18 -15.92 2.42
C GLY A 192 6.07 -15.22 3.78
N GLN A 193 7.09 -14.51 4.22
CA GLN A 193 7.05 -13.79 5.50
C GLN A 193 6.52 -12.37 5.33
N THR A 194 5.84 -11.88 6.37
CA THR A 194 5.46 -10.47 6.48
C THR A 194 6.62 -9.69 7.06
N VAL A 195 7.06 -8.68 6.34
CA VAL A 195 8.17 -7.81 6.73
C VAL A 195 7.71 -6.36 6.86
N THR A 196 8.41 -5.59 7.69
CA THR A 196 8.25 -4.14 7.72
C THR A 196 9.37 -3.51 6.92
N ILE A 197 9.03 -2.71 5.93
CA ILE A 197 9.97 -2.07 5.02
C ILE A 197 9.81 -0.55 5.13
N SER A 198 10.93 0.18 5.16
CA SER A 198 10.93 1.63 5.01
C SER A 198 11.11 1.98 3.54
N LEU A 199 10.14 2.66 2.96
CA LEU A 199 10.16 3.10 1.56
C LEU A 199 10.45 4.60 1.51
N SER A 200 11.42 5.02 0.68
CA SER A 200 11.64 6.44 0.37
C SER A 200 10.59 6.91 -0.62
N LEU A 201 10.04 8.09 -0.39
CA LEU A 201 9.06 8.75 -1.28
C LEU A 201 9.74 9.69 -2.27
N ASP A 202 11.02 10.06 -2.02
CA ASP A 202 11.75 11.04 -2.82
C ASP A 202 12.34 10.49 -4.12
N ASP A 203 12.43 9.16 -4.26
CA ASP A 203 13.15 8.51 -5.38
C ASP A 203 12.25 8.16 -6.57
N ASN A 204 11.25 8.97 -6.86
CA ASN A 204 10.35 8.69 -7.98
C ASN A 204 10.70 9.45 -9.27
N GLN A 205 11.97 9.73 -9.50
CA GLN A 205 12.42 10.10 -10.83
C GLN A 205 12.62 8.82 -11.64
N GLY A 206 11.70 8.63 -12.60
CA GLY A 206 11.61 7.43 -13.41
C GLY A 206 12.90 7.08 -14.13
N ASP A 207 13.15 5.78 -14.18
CA ASP A 207 14.05 5.15 -15.14
C ASP A 207 13.41 5.12 -16.56
N ASP A 208 12.74 6.19 -16.96
CA ASP A 208 12.29 6.39 -18.35
C ASP A 208 13.38 7.08 -19.19
N GLN A 209 14.65 6.74 -18.94
CA GLN A 209 15.70 6.97 -19.91
C GLN A 209 15.74 5.81 -20.93
N ASN A 210 14.69 5.69 -21.72
CA ASN A 210 14.83 5.14 -23.05
C ASN A 210 15.55 6.21 -23.86
N GLY A 211 16.88 6.12 -23.86
CA GLY A 211 17.73 6.89 -24.73
C GLY A 211 17.45 6.51 -26.17
N ASP A 212 16.58 7.27 -26.83
CA ASP A 212 16.50 7.32 -28.27
C ASP A 212 17.71 8.10 -28.78
N SER A 213 18.80 7.37 -28.96
CA SER A 213 19.99 7.82 -29.65
C SER A 213 19.67 7.77 -31.14
N SER A 214 19.01 8.78 -31.65
CA SER A 214 18.93 9.03 -33.09
C SER A 214 20.31 9.48 -33.57
N ASP A 215 21.09 8.52 -34.07
CA ASP A 215 22.25 8.77 -34.88
C ASP A 215 21.79 9.44 -36.20
N GLU A 216 21.75 10.76 -36.23
CA GLU A 216 21.79 11.50 -37.48
C GLU A 216 23.23 11.60 -37.98
N SER A 217 23.65 10.58 -38.74
CA SER A 217 24.80 10.70 -39.61
C SER A 217 24.42 11.54 -40.82
N GLY A 218 24.64 12.85 -40.75
CA GLY A 218 24.62 13.77 -41.87
C GLY A 218 25.75 13.47 -42.83
N GLY A 219 25.44 12.76 -43.94
CA GLY A 219 26.34 12.63 -45.07
C GLY A 219 26.44 13.94 -45.84
N GLY A 220 27.61 14.57 -45.79
CA GLY A 220 27.98 15.62 -46.77
C GLY A 220 28.16 15.00 -48.13
N GLY A 221 27.62 15.64 -49.16
CA GLY A 221 27.86 15.40 -50.55
C GLY A 221 28.35 16.68 -51.20
N ASP A 222 29.57 16.58 -51.70
CA ASP A 222 30.19 17.57 -52.57
C ASP A 222 29.46 17.62 -53.89
N ASP A 223 29.35 18.84 -54.46
CA ASP A 223 29.71 19.31 -55.80
C ASP A 223 28.97 20.60 -56.13
#